data_01dde54b5f4c8fa379e086865843319a
#
_entry.id   01dde54b5f4c8fa379e086865843319a
#
_cell.length_a   1.000
_cell.length_b   1.000
_cell.length_c   1.000
_cell.angle_alpha   90.00
_cell.angle_beta   90.00
_cell.angle_gamma   90.00
#
_symmetry.space_group_name_H-M   'P 1'
#
loop_
_entity.id
_entity.type
_entity.pdbx_description
1 polymer ?
#
loop_
_entity_poly.entity_id
_entity_poly.type
_entity_poly.pdbx_seq_one_letter_code
_entity_poly.pdbx_strand_id
1 'polypeptide(L)'
;MNILGISRGLTYSPNMAGNDAAIFTAVVDALRAEGHTVATIHENQMVGFDYSPYERVFTMARDIFSLVMLEKETDVATQQKFINSIDGILTATNKAAVATDLLEAGIPQPDFLVGERRDLLYCSAPSKDDIAAPVWLKNCDGSATVAEDTVFCRTKKEFDRAFSQMEKRDVNLWMAQLHQPGDLVKFYGVEGTDFFRWNYASQGHSKFGLEAVNGQEQGFPFDARRIKHYADLIAKKLNVPIYGGDVIIGEDGQFWFIDFNDFPSFSSCSEEAAQAIAQRITL
;
A
#
# COMPACT_ATOMS: atom_id res chain seq x y z
N MET A 1 -7.35 -26.76 8.53
CA MET A 1 -7.16 -26.42 7.09
C MET A 1 -5.71 -26.58 6.70
N ASN A 2 -5.47 -26.85 5.41
CA ASN A 2 -4.14 -26.73 4.81
C ASN A 2 -3.99 -25.31 4.22
N ILE A 3 -3.05 -24.54 4.72
CA ILE A 3 -2.85 -23.14 4.37
C ILE A 3 -1.45 -22.97 3.77
N LEU A 4 -1.34 -22.14 2.74
CA LEU A 4 -0.07 -21.73 2.16
C LEU A 4 0.22 -20.27 2.50
N GLY A 5 1.42 -19.99 3.00
CA GLY A 5 1.95 -18.64 3.14
C GLY A 5 3.00 -18.35 2.07
N ILE A 6 2.91 -17.18 1.44
CA ILE A 6 3.87 -16.72 0.43
C ILE A 6 4.58 -15.46 0.94
N SER A 7 5.89 -15.57 1.19
CA SER A 7 6.69 -14.47 1.71
C SER A 7 7.14 -13.52 0.60
N ARG A 8 7.36 -12.23 0.96
CA ARG A 8 7.82 -11.17 0.07
C ARG A 8 9.30 -11.26 -0.24
N GLY A 9 9.68 -10.86 -1.46
CA GLY A 9 11.06 -10.69 -1.86
C GLY A 9 11.71 -9.42 -1.28
N LEU A 10 13.01 -9.48 -1.01
CA LEU A 10 13.76 -8.40 -0.37
C LEU A 10 13.77 -7.10 -1.19
N THR A 11 13.68 -7.18 -2.51
CA THR A 11 13.70 -6.03 -3.43
C THR A 11 12.55 -5.04 -3.16
N TYR A 12 11.39 -5.54 -2.72
CA TYR A 12 10.17 -4.73 -2.54
C TYR A 12 10.03 -4.12 -1.14
N SER A 13 10.93 -4.48 -0.22
CA SER A 13 10.94 -3.97 1.15
C SER A 13 12.34 -3.54 1.60
N PRO A 14 13.00 -2.63 0.88
CA PRO A 14 14.28 -2.12 1.32
C PRO A 14 14.13 -1.52 2.73
N ASN A 15 15.03 -1.85 3.64
CA ASN A 15 15.01 -1.43 5.05
C ASN A 15 13.88 -2.00 5.93
N MET A 16 12.95 -2.80 5.39
CA MET A 16 11.82 -3.37 6.14
C MET A 16 11.81 -4.91 6.16
N ALA A 17 12.78 -5.56 5.53
CA ALA A 17 12.84 -7.02 5.39
C ALA A 17 12.70 -7.79 6.71
N GLY A 18 13.30 -7.28 7.80
CA GLY A 18 13.17 -7.89 9.13
C GLY A 18 11.74 -7.82 9.68
N ASN A 19 11.06 -6.69 9.48
CA ASN A 19 9.68 -6.52 9.93
C ASN A 19 8.70 -7.37 9.09
N ASP A 20 8.94 -7.47 7.79
CA ASP A 20 8.14 -8.34 6.91
C ASP A 20 8.30 -9.82 7.29
N ALA A 21 9.53 -10.26 7.58
CA ALA A 21 9.78 -11.61 8.06
C ALA A 21 9.13 -11.87 9.43
N ALA A 22 9.14 -10.87 10.32
CA ALA A 22 8.55 -10.98 11.64
C ALA A 22 7.03 -11.16 11.57
N ILE A 23 6.31 -10.29 10.84
CA ILE A 23 4.85 -10.44 10.72
C ILE A 23 4.47 -11.72 9.99
N PHE A 24 5.21 -12.10 8.92
CA PHE A 24 4.96 -13.35 8.20
C PHE A 24 5.08 -14.57 9.12
N THR A 25 6.16 -14.63 9.91
CA THR A 25 6.38 -15.71 10.88
C THR A 25 5.31 -15.72 11.96
N ALA A 26 4.95 -14.55 12.51
CA ALA A 26 3.92 -14.44 13.55
C ALA A 26 2.54 -14.94 13.05
N VAL A 27 2.16 -14.66 11.79
CA VAL A 27 0.92 -15.18 11.19
C VAL A 27 0.99 -16.70 11.02
N VAL A 28 2.12 -17.24 10.55
CA VAL A 28 2.32 -18.69 10.42
C VAL A 28 2.20 -19.37 11.78
N ASP A 29 2.80 -18.81 12.81
CA ASP A 29 2.78 -19.36 14.17
C ASP A 29 1.38 -19.27 14.80
N ALA A 30 0.65 -18.17 14.59
CA ALA A 30 -0.73 -18.02 15.02
C ALA A 30 -1.64 -19.09 14.39
N LEU A 31 -1.58 -19.28 13.08
CA LEU A 31 -2.33 -20.31 12.37
C LEU A 31 -2.01 -21.73 12.85
N ARG A 32 -0.73 -22.02 13.10
CA ARG A 32 -0.30 -23.32 13.63
C ARG A 32 -0.78 -23.55 15.06
N ALA A 33 -0.77 -22.51 15.90
CA ALA A 33 -1.30 -22.57 17.27
C ALA A 33 -2.80 -22.85 17.29
N GLU A 34 -3.57 -22.43 16.27
CA GLU A 34 -4.97 -22.75 16.06
C GLU A 34 -5.21 -24.16 15.46
N GLY A 35 -4.15 -24.94 15.24
CA GLY A 35 -4.23 -26.32 14.75
C GLY A 35 -4.28 -26.48 13.23
N HIS A 36 -3.90 -25.44 12.46
CA HIS A 36 -3.82 -25.52 11.01
C HIS A 36 -2.47 -26.04 10.54
N THR A 37 -2.44 -26.73 9.40
CA THR A 37 -1.20 -27.12 8.72
C THR A 37 -0.79 -25.97 7.81
N VAL A 38 0.39 -25.37 8.03
CA VAL A 38 0.87 -24.23 7.26
C VAL A 38 2.19 -24.56 6.57
N ALA A 39 2.16 -24.59 5.24
CA ALA A 39 3.35 -24.60 4.38
C ALA A 39 3.73 -23.17 3.98
N THR A 40 4.99 -22.94 3.64
CA THR A 40 5.48 -21.64 3.22
C THR A 40 6.36 -21.75 1.99
N ILE A 41 6.23 -20.78 1.07
CA ILE A 41 7.11 -20.59 -0.08
C ILE A 41 7.53 -19.13 -0.19
N HIS A 42 8.53 -18.84 -1.00
CA HIS A 42 8.92 -17.47 -1.35
C HIS A 42 8.24 -17.05 -2.67
N GLU A 43 7.98 -15.75 -2.87
CA GLU A 43 7.24 -15.25 -4.04
C GLU A 43 7.86 -15.65 -5.39
N ASN A 44 9.17 -15.87 -5.47
CA ASN A 44 9.83 -16.35 -6.69
C ASN A 44 9.50 -17.82 -7.05
N GLN A 45 8.74 -18.51 -6.21
CA GLN A 45 8.29 -19.89 -6.41
C GLN A 45 6.81 -19.98 -6.80
N MET A 46 6.11 -18.84 -6.94
CA MET A 46 4.66 -18.78 -7.13
C MET A 46 4.22 -19.32 -8.50
N VAL A 47 4.97 -19.00 -9.55
CA VAL A 47 4.64 -19.38 -10.93
C VAL A 47 4.87 -20.88 -11.11
N GLY A 48 3.86 -21.59 -11.65
CA GLY A 48 3.89 -23.03 -11.82
C GLY A 48 3.78 -23.86 -10.54
N PHE A 49 3.48 -23.24 -9.39
CA PHE A 49 3.29 -23.94 -8.13
C PHE A 49 1.92 -24.65 -8.08
N ASP A 50 1.85 -25.83 -7.46
CA ASP A 50 0.60 -26.57 -7.26
C ASP A 50 -0.16 -26.06 -6.03
N TYR A 51 -1.22 -25.30 -6.26
CA TYR A 51 -2.12 -24.76 -5.22
C TYR A 51 -3.25 -25.73 -4.83
N SER A 52 -3.39 -26.86 -5.50
CA SER A 52 -4.52 -27.79 -5.28
C SER A 52 -4.64 -28.32 -3.85
N PRO A 53 -3.54 -28.61 -3.11
CA PRO A 53 -3.62 -29.14 -1.76
C PRO A 53 -4.09 -28.14 -0.70
N TYR A 54 -4.12 -26.84 -1.03
CA TYR A 54 -4.38 -25.78 -0.06
C TYR A 54 -5.82 -25.25 -0.16
N GLU A 55 -6.42 -25.00 1.00
CA GLU A 55 -7.76 -24.42 1.11
C GLU A 55 -7.72 -22.89 1.12
N ARG A 56 -6.63 -22.31 1.67
CA ARG A 56 -6.37 -20.87 1.72
C ARG A 56 -4.92 -20.57 1.40
N VAL A 57 -4.70 -19.41 0.82
CA VAL A 57 -3.37 -18.87 0.53
C VAL A 57 -3.32 -17.44 1.05
N PHE A 58 -2.40 -17.10 1.92
CA PHE A 58 -2.11 -15.70 2.24
C PHE A 58 -0.76 -15.31 1.64
N THR A 59 -0.66 -14.08 1.15
CA THR A 59 0.52 -13.66 0.41
C THR A 59 0.94 -12.24 0.76
N MET A 60 2.24 -12.04 0.90
CA MET A 60 2.90 -10.75 0.95
C MET A 60 3.62 -10.42 -0.36
N ALA A 61 3.43 -11.21 -1.41
CA ALA A 61 4.10 -11.06 -2.70
C ALA A 61 3.83 -9.68 -3.33
N ARG A 62 4.83 -9.12 -4.01
CA ARG A 62 4.76 -7.85 -4.72
C ARG A 62 5.46 -7.86 -6.08
N ASP A 63 6.00 -8.99 -6.50
CA ASP A 63 6.56 -9.10 -7.84
C ASP A 63 5.44 -9.11 -8.88
N ILE A 64 5.29 -7.98 -9.57
CA ILE A 64 4.19 -7.76 -10.54
C ILE A 64 4.21 -8.83 -11.63
N PHE A 65 5.41 -9.19 -12.13
CA PHE A 65 5.50 -10.22 -13.17
C PHE A 65 4.96 -11.57 -12.68
N SER A 66 5.38 -12.02 -11.50
CA SER A 66 4.91 -13.27 -10.92
C SER A 66 3.40 -13.23 -10.61
N LEU A 67 2.89 -12.10 -10.12
CA LEU A 67 1.46 -11.93 -9.85
C LEU A 67 0.62 -11.98 -11.13
N VAL A 68 1.03 -11.29 -12.19
CA VAL A 68 0.34 -11.32 -13.50
C VAL A 68 0.39 -12.71 -14.13
N MET A 69 1.53 -13.41 -14.02
CA MET A 69 1.62 -14.79 -14.51
C MET A 69 0.71 -15.72 -13.70
N LEU A 70 0.69 -15.58 -12.38
CA LEU A 70 -0.18 -16.37 -11.50
C LEU A 70 -1.66 -16.15 -11.83
N GLU A 71 -2.08 -14.89 -12.05
CA GLU A 71 -3.45 -14.56 -12.46
C GLU A 71 -3.84 -15.25 -13.78
N LYS A 72 -2.92 -15.31 -14.74
CA LYS A 72 -3.16 -15.95 -16.06
C LYS A 72 -3.14 -17.46 -16.03
N GLU A 73 -2.32 -18.07 -15.18
CA GLU A 73 -2.10 -19.50 -15.13
C GLU A 73 -3.06 -20.25 -14.20
N THR A 74 -3.75 -19.53 -13.31
CA THR A 74 -4.66 -20.12 -12.33
C THR A 74 -6.12 -19.92 -12.71
N ASP A 75 -6.95 -20.90 -12.39
CA ASP A 75 -8.39 -20.80 -12.53
C ASP A 75 -9.03 -19.96 -11.41
N VAL A 76 -10.28 -19.57 -11.61
CA VAL A 76 -11.03 -18.73 -10.65
C VAL A 76 -11.10 -19.39 -9.27
N ALA A 77 -11.24 -20.72 -9.20
CA ALA A 77 -11.33 -21.44 -7.94
C ALA A 77 -10.01 -21.35 -7.14
N THR A 78 -8.88 -21.39 -7.84
CA THR A 78 -7.55 -21.20 -7.23
C THR A 78 -7.37 -19.75 -6.78
N GLN A 79 -7.72 -18.78 -7.62
CA GLN A 79 -7.62 -17.36 -7.27
C GLN A 79 -8.46 -16.98 -6.04
N GLN A 80 -9.63 -17.58 -5.86
CA GLN A 80 -10.49 -17.37 -4.69
C GLN A 80 -9.90 -17.87 -3.37
N LYS A 81 -8.83 -18.68 -3.39
CA LYS A 81 -8.13 -19.11 -2.17
C LYS A 81 -7.26 -17.98 -1.59
N PHE A 82 -6.90 -16.97 -2.38
CA PHE A 82 -5.95 -15.94 -1.99
C PHE A 82 -6.57 -14.85 -1.10
N ILE A 83 -5.90 -14.56 0.00
CA ILE A 83 -6.14 -13.48 0.95
C ILE A 83 -4.86 -12.63 1.00
N ASN A 84 -4.80 -11.48 0.60
CA ASN A 84 -5.47 -10.59 -0.31
C ASN A 84 -5.60 -11.22 -1.72
N SER A 85 -6.57 -10.78 -2.51
CA SER A 85 -6.71 -11.26 -3.89
C SER A 85 -5.56 -10.80 -4.78
N ILE A 86 -5.24 -11.59 -5.80
CA ILE A 86 -4.15 -11.27 -6.74
C ILE A 86 -4.42 -9.95 -7.45
N ASP A 87 -5.62 -9.77 -8.00
CA ASP A 87 -6.07 -8.53 -8.65
C ASP A 87 -6.02 -7.32 -7.69
N GLY A 88 -6.48 -7.52 -6.44
CA GLY A 88 -6.41 -6.49 -5.41
C GLY A 88 -4.99 -6.05 -5.07
N ILE A 89 -4.04 -6.99 -5.01
CA ILE A 89 -2.62 -6.68 -4.79
C ILE A 89 -2.07 -5.89 -5.99
N LEU A 90 -2.35 -6.32 -7.22
CA LEU A 90 -1.94 -5.62 -8.44
C LEU A 90 -2.48 -4.19 -8.46
N THR A 91 -3.76 -4.00 -8.11
CA THR A 91 -4.37 -2.67 -7.99
C THR A 91 -3.71 -1.85 -6.88
N ALA A 92 -3.48 -2.42 -5.70
CA ALA A 92 -2.86 -1.73 -4.56
C ALA A 92 -1.40 -1.32 -4.83
N THR A 93 -0.69 -1.98 -5.75
CA THR A 93 0.65 -1.54 -6.18
C THR A 93 0.63 -0.32 -7.09
N ASN A 94 -0.50 -0.01 -7.72
CA ASN A 94 -0.68 1.13 -8.62
C ASN A 94 -1.36 2.30 -7.89
N LYS A 95 -0.59 3.30 -7.48
CA LYS A 95 -1.10 4.45 -6.71
C LYS A 95 -2.16 5.26 -7.46
N ALA A 96 -2.10 5.33 -8.79
CA ALA A 96 -3.10 6.01 -9.59
C ALA A 96 -4.43 5.24 -9.61
N ALA A 97 -4.39 3.91 -9.71
CA ALA A 97 -5.57 3.07 -9.62
C ALA A 97 -6.23 3.19 -8.24
N VAL A 98 -5.44 3.08 -7.16
CA VAL A 98 -5.94 3.28 -5.79
C VAL A 98 -6.60 4.66 -5.63
N ALA A 99 -5.95 5.75 -6.08
CA ALA A 99 -6.52 7.09 -5.97
C ALA A 99 -7.84 7.22 -6.76
N THR A 100 -7.94 6.58 -7.92
CA THR A 100 -9.18 6.54 -8.71
C THR A 100 -10.29 5.79 -7.95
N ASP A 101 -9.97 4.64 -7.38
CA ASP A 101 -10.92 3.85 -6.58
C ASP A 101 -11.40 4.58 -5.33
N LEU A 102 -10.51 5.31 -4.65
CA LEU A 102 -10.86 6.19 -3.53
C LEU A 102 -11.82 7.30 -3.96
N LEU A 103 -11.56 7.94 -5.12
CA LEU A 103 -12.40 9.00 -5.67
C LEU A 103 -13.81 8.47 -6.00
N GLU A 104 -13.90 7.34 -6.70
CA GLU A 104 -15.17 6.71 -7.06
C GLU A 104 -15.98 6.28 -5.83
N ALA A 105 -15.31 5.86 -4.76
CA ALA A 105 -15.94 5.48 -3.50
C ALA A 105 -16.32 6.70 -2.62
N GLY A 106 -16.00 7.92 -3.04
CA GLY A 106 -16.23 9.14 -2.24
C GLY A 106 -15.39 9.20 -0.96
N ILE A 107 -14.23 8.55 -0.95
CA ILE A 107 -13.33 8.52 0.20
C ILE A 107 -12.46 9.79 0.18
N PRO A 108 -12.34 10.51 1.32
CA PRO A 108 -11.57 11.74 1.38
C PRO A 108 -10.10 11.52 1.01
N GLN A 109 -9.62 12.24 0.00
CA GLN A 109 -8.23 12.25 -0.45
C GLN A 109 -7.87 13.61 -1.04
N PRO A 110 -6.58 13.98 -1.14
CA PRO A 110 -6.19 15.19 -1.82
C PRO A 110 -6.51 15.11 -3.32
N ASP A 111 -6.76 16.26 -3.95
CA ASP A 111 -6.87 16.33 -5.40
C ASP A 111 -5.60 15.82 -6.07
N PHE A 112 -5.75 15.15 -7.20
CA PHE A 112 -4.64 14.55 -7.92
C PHE A 112 -4.83 14.64 -9.44
N LEU A 113 -3.71 14.58 -10.15
CA LEU A 113 -3.63 14.44 -11.59
C LEU A 113 -2.80 13.19 -11.92
N VAL A 114 -3.31 12.36 -12.80
CA VAL A 114 -2.57 11.21 -13.36
C VAL A 114 -2.15 11.54 -14.78
N GLY A 115 -0.95 11.18 -15.15
CA GLY A 115 -0.43 11.32 -16.50
C GLY A 115 0.47 10.17 -16.91
N GLU A 116 0.52 9.93 -18.20
CA GLU A 116 1.45 9.01 -18.83
C GLU A 116 2.67 9.78 -19.36
N ARG A 117 3.80 9.09 -19.54
CA ARG A 117 5.05 9.67 -20.11
C ARG A 117 4.82 10.47 -21.40
N ARG A 118 3.93 9.99 -22.27
CA ARG A 118 3.58 10.64 -23.54
C ARG A 118 2.85 11.98 -23.39
N ASP A 119 2.14 12.18 -22.28
CA ASP A 119 1.31 13.37 -22.08
C ASP A 119 2.13 14.65 -21.91
N LEU A 120 3.39 14.51 -21.54
CA LEU A 120 4.32 15.63 -21.37
C LEU A 120 4.76 16.28 -22.67
N LEU A 121 4.75 15.53 -23.77
CA LEU A 121 5.03 16.11 -25.09
C LEU A 121 3.94 17.12 -25.48
N TYR A 122 2.79 17.09 -24.85
CA TYR A 122 1.62 17.93 -25.14
C TYR A 122 1.26 18.91 -24.02
N CYS A 123 1.73 18.68 -22.80
CA CYS A 123 1.59 19.64 -21.71
C CYS A 123 2.65 20.73 -21.90
N SER A 124 2.36 21.70 -22.79
CA SER A 124 3.05 22.99 -22.69
C SER A 124 2.82 23.51 -21.28
N ALA A 125 3.85 23.40 -20.45
CA ALA A 125 3.82 23.88 -19.09
C ALA A 125 3.28 25.31 -19.06
N PRO A 126 2.40 25.66 -18.13
CA PRO A 126 2.03 27.05 -17.93
C PRO A 126 3.32 27.83 -17.74
N SER A 127 3.45 28.90 -18.53
CA SER A 127 4.64 29.71 -18.67
C SER A 127 4.88 30.60 -17.46
N LYS A 128 4.88 30.07 -16.22
CA LYS A 128 5.26 30.82 -15.00
C LYS A 128 5.84 29.88 -13.95
N ASP A 129 6.78 30.39 -13.22
CA ASP A 129 7.70 29.73 -12.31
C ASP A 129 7.08 29.06 -11.07
N ASP A 130 5.77 29.09 -10.90
CA ASP A 130 5.10 28.54 -9.72
C ASP A 130 4.03 27.50 -10.08
N ILE A 131 4.12 26.31 -9.47
CA ILE A 131 2.96 25.45 -9.28
C ILE A 131 2.04 26.14 -8.28
N ALA A 132 0.73 26.09 -8.53
CA ALA A 132 -0.26 26.82 -7.69
C ALA A 132 -0.24 26.38 -6.22
N ALA A 133 0.23 25.16 -5.93
CA ALA A 133 0.38 24.61 -4.58
C ALA A 133 1.44 23.49 -4.61
N PRO A 134 2.09 23.18 -3.47
CA PRO A 134 3.01 22.04 -3.38
C PRO A 134 2.32 20.73 -3.72
N VAL A 135 3.05 19.84 -4.40
CA VAL A 135 2.55 18.53 -4.80
C VAL A 135 3.54 17.40 -4.46
N TRP A 136 3.00 16.20 -4.36
CA TRP A 136 3.76 14.95 -4.33
C TRP A 136 3.73 14.32 -5.71
N LEU A 137 4.89 14.22 -6.37
CA LEU A 137 5.03 13.45 -7.60
C LEU A 137 5.35 12.01 -7.25
N LYS A 138 4.50 11.07 -7.68
CA LYS A 138 4.57 9.64 -7.32
C LYS A 138 4.69 8.79 -8.58
N ASN A 139 5.60 7.81 -8.54
CA ASN A 139 5.65 6.72 -9.50
C ASN A 139 4.45 5.79 -9.28
N CYS A 140 3.75 5.43 -10.35
CA CYS A 140 2.58 4.56 -10.34
C CYS A 140 2.77 3.25 -11.11
N ASP A 141 3.95 2.99 -11.66
CA ASP A 141 4.27 1.75 -12.40
C ASP A 141 4.53 0.54 -11.46
N GLY A 142 4.14 0.63 -10.21
CA GLY A 142 4.30 -0.44 -9.23
C GLY A 142 4.73 0.05 -7.85
N SER A 143 5.20 -0.87 -7.02
CA SER A 143 5.65 -0.55 -5.67
C SER A 143 6.88 0.36 -5.69
N ALA A 144 6.87 1.41 -4.84
CA ALA A 144 8.04 2.27 -4.68
C ALA A 144 9.23 1.46 -4.14
N THR A 145 10.36 1.49 -4.85
CA THR A 145 11.59 0.78 -4.50
C THR A 145 12.73 1.71 -4.12
N VAL A 146 12.68 2.96 -4.56
CA VAL A 146 13.68 4.00 -4.27
C VAL A 146 12.99 5.28 -3.77
N ALA A 147 13.74 6.15 -3.10
CA ALA A 147 13.20 7.40 -2.55
C ALA A 147 12.65 8.34 -3.65
N GLU A 148 13.24 8.28 -4.83
CA GLU A 148 12.85 9.07 -6.01
C GLU A 148 11.51 8.63 -6.63
N ASP A 149 10.89 7.57 -6.14
CA ASP A 149 9.53 7.15 -6.54
C ASP A 149 8.43 7.99 -5.88
N THR A 150 8.79 8.82 -4.88
CA THR A 150 7.87 9.77 -4.26
C THR A 150 8.63 11.03 -3.90
N VAL A 151 8.36 12.12 -4.60
CA VAL A 151 9.13 13.38 -4.45
C VAL A 151 8.19 14.53 -4.09
N PHE A 152 8.53 15.28 -3.04
CA PHE A 152 7.85 16.50 -2.67
C PHE A 152 8.37 17.67 -3.51
N CYS A 153 7.47 18.35 -4.22
CA CYS A 153 7.78 19.46 -5.10
C CYS A 153 7.04 20.73 -4.66
N ARG A 154 7.79 21.77 -4.25
CA ARG A 154 7.24 23.09 -3.86
C ARG A 154 7.16 24.02 -5.05
N THR A 155 8.00 23.80 -6.05
CA THR A 155 8.16 24.69 -7.20
C THR A 155 8.10 23.87 -8.50
N LYS A 156 7.76 24.56 -9.60
CA LYS A 156 7.81 23.95 -10.93
C LYS A 156 9.20 23.40 -11.27
N LYS A 157 10.26 24.07 -10.87
CA LYS A 157 11.63 23.62 -11.10
C LYS A 157 11.95 22.30 -10.40
N GLU A 158 11.46 22.13 -9.15
CA GLU A 158 11.59 20.87 -8.42
C GLU A 158 10.78 19.75 -9.11
N PHE A 159 9.57 20.08 -9.53
CA PHE A 159 8.72 19.14 -10.28
C PHE A 159 9.38 18.69 -11.59
N ASP A 160 9.82 19.63 -12.43
CA ASP A 160 10.46 19.32 -13.71
C ASP A 160 11.73 18.46 -13.52
N ARG A 161 12.51 18.74 -12.45
CA ARG A 161 13.68 17.94 -12.10
C ARG A 161 13.32 16.52 -11.68
N ALA A 162 12.38 16.37 -10.76
CA ALA A 162 11.91 15.05 -10.28
C ALA A 162 11.32 14.25 -11.43
N PHE A 163 10.52 14.91 -12.24
CA PHE A 163 9.91 14.33 -13.43
C PHE A 163 10.96 13.81 -14.44
N SER A 164 11.96 14.63 -14.78
CA SER A 164 13.06 14.22 -15.67
C SER A 164 13.87 13.04 -15.12
N GLN A 165 13.89 12.85 -13.80
CA GLN A 165 14.52 11.68 -13.19
C GLN A 165 13.65 10.42 -13.32
N MET A 166 12.34 10.55 -13.21
CA MET A 166 11.40 9.45 -13.47
C MET A 166 11.45 9.01 -14.93
N GLU A 167 11.50 9.96 -15.88
CA GLU A 167 11.67 9.65 -17.31
C GLU A 167 12.93 8.84 -17.60
N LYS A 168 14.07 9.19 -16.99
CA LYS A 168 15.33 8.45 -17.16
C LYS A 168 15.30 7.02 -16.62
N ARG A 169 14.36 6.73 -15.73
CA ARG A 169 14.11 5.39 -15.18
C ARG A 169 12.97 4.66 -15.88
N ASP A 170 12.51 5.19 -17.03
CA ASP A 170 11.41 4.64 -17.82
C ASP A 170 10.07 4.51 -17.06
N VAL A 171 9.82 5.39 -16.09
CA VAL A 171 8.51 5.50 -15.44
C VAL A 171 7.49 5.98 -16.47
N ASN A 172 6.44 5.17 -16.72
CA ASN A 172 5.43 5.46 -17.73
C ASN A 172 4.19 6.10 -17.14
N LEU A 173 3.80 5.70 -15.93
CA LEU A 173 2.62 6.19 -15.23
C LEU A 173 3.04 6.94 -13.96
N TRP A 174 2.56 8.17 -13.82
CA TRP A 174 2.85 9.01 -12.67
C TRP A 174 1.59 9.69 -12.14
N MET A 175 1.62 10.12 -10.89
CA MET A 175 0.56 10.90 -10.26
C MET A 175 1.17 12.12 -9.55
N ALA A 176 0.59 13.29 -9.77
CA ALA A 176 0.82 14.49 -8.96
C ALA A 176 -0.36 14.68 -8.02
N GLN A 177 -0.14 14.57 -6.71
CA GLN A 177 -1.15 14.72 -5.67
C GLN A 177 -0.90 15.98 -4.86
N LEU A 178 -1.93 16.80 -4.60
CA LEU A 178 -1.80 17.99 -3.79
C LEU A 178 -1.28 17.64 -2.38
N HIS A 179 -0.34 18.45 -1.89
CA HIS A 179 0.10 18.34 -0.51
C HIS A 179 -1.00 18.84 0.44
N GLN A 180 -1.31 18.04 1.45
CA GLN A 180 -2.16 18.42 2.57
C GLN A 180 -1.26 18.68 3.79
N PRO A 181 -1.31 19.90 4.39
CA PRO A 181 -0.68 20.14 5.67
C PRO A 181 -1.46 19.45 6.79
N GLY A 182 -0.76 18.93 7.79
CA GLY A 182 -1.39 18.28 8.92
C GLY A 182 -0.55 17.15 9.52
N ASP A 183 -1.12 16.46 10.49
CA ASP A 183 -0.49 15.33 11.15
C ASP A 183 -0.52 14.10 10.29
N LEU A 184 0.65 13.53 10.00
CA LEU A 184 0.76 12.28 9.26
C LEU A 184 0.55 11.09 10.21
N VAL A 185 -0.50 10.33 9.95
CA VAL A 185 -0.88 9.15 10.72
C VAL A 185 -0.81 7.91 9.83
N LYS A 186 -0.08 6.90 10.30
CA LYS A 186 -0.06 5.55 9.71
C LYS A 186 -1.15 4.72 10.35
N PHE A 187 -1.84 3.91 9.54
CA PHE A 187 -2.85 2.99 10.02
C PHE A 187 -2.64 1.57 9.48
N TYR A 188 -3.14 0.61 10.25
CA TYR A 188 -3.12 -0.82 9.95
C TYR A 188 -4.46 -1.43 10.32
N GLY A 189 -5.00 -2.28 9.46
CA GLY A 189 -6.27 -2.93 9.71
C GLY A 189 -6.39 -4.30 9.06
N VAL A 190 -7.36 -5.06 9.56
CA VAL A 190 -7.79 -6.33 8.99
C VAL A 190 -9.31 -6.28 8.85
N GLU A 191 -9.78 -6.17 7.61
CA GLU A 191 -11.21 -6.08 7.29
C GLU A 191 -11.96 -7.32 7.76
N GLY A 192 -13.15 -7.11 8.32
CA GLY A 192 -13.96 -8.17 8.91
C GLY A 192 -13.59 -8.52 10.35
N THR A 193 -12.63 -7.82 10.97
CA THR A 193 -12.25 -7.95 12.36
C THR A 193 -12.31 -6.61 13.10
N ASP A 194 -12.17 -6.63 14.42
CA ASP A 194 -12.10 -5.41 15.24
C ASP A 194 -10.69 -4.78 15.23
N PHE A 195 -9.72 -5.45 14.61
CA PHE A 195 -8.35 -4.97 14.60
C PHE A 195 -8.22 -3.72 13.76
N PHE A 196 -7.79 -2.64 14.40
CA PHE A 196 -7.32 -1.40 13.76
C PHE A 196 -6.35 -0.70 14.70
N ARG A 197 -5.17 -0.35 14.18
CA ARG A 197 -4.13 0.38 14.92
C ARG A 197 -3.66 1.55 14.10
N TRP A 198 -3.27 2.58 14.80
CA TRP A 198 -2.67 3.77 14.18
C TRP A 198 -1.56 4.34 15.07
N ASN A 199 -0.65 5.04 14.47
CA ASN A 199 0.40 5.80 15.16
C ASN A 199 0.79 7.01 14.31
N TYR A 200 1.32 8.05 14.97
CA TYR A 200 1.95 9.13 14.22
C TYR A 200 3.18 8.61 13.50
N ALA A 201 3.44 9.15 12.29
CA ALA A 201 4.55 8.67 11.46
C ALA A 201 5.92 8.93 12.11
N SER A 202 6.04 9.98 12.93
CA SER A 202 7.23 10.30 13.73
C SER A 202 7.60 9.21 14.74
N GLN A 203 6.63 8.41 15.19
CA GLN A 203 6.80 7.35 16.19
C GLN A 203 7.16 5.99 15.57
N GLY A 204 7.25 5.91 14.25
CA GLY A 204 7.46 4.67 13.52
C GLY A 204 8.74 4.67 12.66
N HIS A 205 9.01 3.52 12.03
CA HIS A 205 10.06 3.42 11.03
C HIS A 205 9.55 3.89 9.67
N SER A 206 10.33 4.76 9.03
CA SER A 206 10.08 5.26 7.68
C SER A 206 10.85 4.47 6.64
N LYS A 207 10.20 4.21 5.50
CA LYS A 207 10.90 3.59 4.37
C LYS A 207 11.91 4.55 3.73
N PHE A 208 11.58 5.85 3.61
CA PHE A 208 12.37 6.85 2.89
C PHE A 208 12.57 8.18 3.63
N GLY A 209 12.11 8.34 4.86
CA GLY A 209 12.30 9.57 5.66
C GLY A 209 11.47 10.78 5.21
N LEU A 210 10.42 10.56 4.44
CA LEU A 210 9.59 11.63 3.85
C LEU A 210 8.62 12.27 4.87
N GLU A 211 8.43 11.67 6.02
CA GLU A 211 7.54 12.12 7.09
C GLU A 211 7.93 13.54 7.61
N ALA A 212 9.21 13.86 7.52
CA ALA A 212 9.71 15.19 7.94
C ALA A 212 9.09 16.38 7.16
N VAL A 213 8.50 16.11 5.98
CA VAL A 213 7.85 17.18 5.18
C VAL A 213 6.62 17.74 5.88
N ASN A 214 5.86 16.90 6.58
CA ASN A 214 4.69 17.34 7.36
C ASN A 214 5.07 17.91 8.75
N GLY A 215 6.35 17.79 9.16
CA GLY A 215 6.82 18.29 10.44
C GLY A 215 6.47 17.38 11.61
N GLN A 216 6.59 17.94 12.83
CA GLN A 216 6.14 17.28 14.05
C GLN A 216 4.63 17.31 14.14
N GLU A 217 4.05 16.21 14.65
CA GLU A 217 2.63 16.14 14.95
C GLU A 217 2.19 17.22 15.95
N GLN A 218 1.03 17.80 15.68
CA GLN A 218 0.40 18.83 16.53
C GLN A 218 -0.66 18.23 17.48
N GLY A 219 -1.03 16.95 17.24
CA GLY A 219 -2.05 16.26 18.01
C GLY A 219 -3.47 16.68 17.64
N PHE A 220 -3.72 16.95 16.38
CA PHE A 220 -5.05 17.33 15.90
C PHE A 220 -6.08 16.22 16.20
N PRO A 221 -7.28 16.61 16.69
CA PRO A 221 -8.30 15.63 17.06
C PRO A 221 -8.91 14.95 15.84
N PHE A 222 -9.11 13.63 15.90
CA PHE A 222 -9.80 12.88 14.87
C PHE A 222 -10.52 11.64 15.45
N ASP A 223 -11.48 11.09 14.71
CA ASP A 223 -12.13 9.83 15.05
C ASP A 223 -11.52 8.68 14.23
N ALA A 224 -10.69 7.86 14.88
CA ALA A 224 -10.06 6.70 14.28
C ALA A 224 -11.06 5.66 13.71
N ARG A 225 -12.29 5.60 14.26
CA ARG A 225 -13.35 4.71 13.76
C ARG A 225 -13.83 5.14 12.37
N ARG A 226 -13.83 6.44 12.08
CA ARG A 226 -14.12 6.94 10.72
C ARG A 226 -13.04 6.56 9.73
N ILE A 227 -11.76 6.65 10.13
CA ILE A 227 -10.66 6.20 9.27
C ILE A 227 -10.78 4.69 9.01
N LYS A 228 -11.00 3.87 10.06
CA LYS A 228 -11.24 2.43 9.89
C LYS A 228 -12.40 2.16 8.93
N HIS A 229 -13.52 2.85 9.09
CA HIS A 229 -14.69 2.67 8.22
C HIS A 229 -14.35 2.87 6.74
N TYR A 230 -13.66 3.97 6.39
CA TYR A 230 -13.26 4.21 5.01
C TYR A 230 -12.17 3.24 4.52
N ALA A 231 -11.22 2.88 5.40
CA ALA A 231 -10.20 1.88 5.07
C ALA A 231 -10.82 0.50 4.81
N ASP A 232 -11.84 0.09 5.58
CA ASP A 232 -12.58 -1.16 5.34
C ASP A 232 -13.40 -1.10 4.04
N LEU A 233 -13.94 0.07 3.66
CA LEU A 233 -14.65 0.24 2.39
C LEU A 233 -13.72 0.00 1.19
N ILE A 234 -12.52 0.61 1.19
CA ILE A 234 -11.55 0.39 0.11
C ILE A 234 -11.00 -1.02 0.13
N ALA A 235 -10.73 -1.59 1.31
CA ALA A 235 -10.30 -2.98 1.47
C ALA A 235 -11.29 -3.97 0.83
N LYS A 236 -12.59 -3.75 1.03
CA LYS A 236 -13.66 -4.53 0.38
C LYS A 236 -13.70 -4.32 -1.12
N LYS A 237 -13.64 -3.06 -1.59
CA LYS A 237 -13.67 -2.73 -3.01
C LYS A 237 -12.53 -3.40 -3.75
N LEU A 238 -11.31 -3.38 -3.19
CA LEU A 238 -10.12 -3.97 -3.77
C LEU A 238 -9.97 -5.47 -3.47
N ASN A 239 -10.80 -6.05 -2.60
CA ASN A 239 -10.61 -7.40 -2.06
C ASN A 239 -9.20 -7.60 -1.45
N VAL A 240 -8.79 -6.59 -0.64
CA VAL A 240 -7.52 -6.54 0.10
C VAL A 240 -7.80 -6.41 1.59
N PRO A 241 -8.30 -7.48 2.25
CA PRO A 241 -8.71 -7.42 3.66
C PRO A 241 -7.56 -7.16 4.64
N ILE A 242 -6.33 -7.49 4.30
CA ILE A 242 -5.14 -7.20 5.13
C ILE A 242 -4.48 -5.96 4.56
N TYR A 243 -4.59 -4.82 5.24
CA TYR A 243 -4.24 -3.54 4.70
C TYR A 243 -3.52 -2.60 5.67
N GLY A 244 -2.93 -1.56 5.15
CA GLY A 244 -2.44 -0.41 5.87
C GLY A 244 -2.35 0.81 4.97
N GLY A 245 -1.94 1.93 5.50
CA GLY A 245 -1.80 3.15 4.71
C GLY A 245 -1.47 4.36 5.55
N ASP A 246 -1.58 5.50 4.90
CA ASP A 246 -1.27 6.80 5.47
C ASP A 246 -2.44 7.77 5.27
N VAL A 247 -2.75 8.55 6.31
CA VAL A 247 -3.72 9.64 6.26
C VAL A 247 -3.09 10.92 6.82
N ILE A 248 -3.51 12.06 6.29
CA ILE A 248 -3.21 13.37 6.88
C ILE A 248 -4.43 13.82 7.68
N ILE A 249 -4.20 14.29 8.90
CA ILE A 249 -5.22 14.87 9.78
C ILE A 249 -5.04 16.38 9.80
N GLY A 250 -6.06 17.12 9.39
CA GLY A 250 -6.10 18.57 9.43
C GLY A 250 -6.46 19.11 10.81
N GLU A 251 -6.19 20.40 11.03
CA GLU A 251 -6.48 21.12 12.28
C GLU A 251 -7.97 21.04 12.69
N ASP A 252 -8.86 20.99 11.70
CA ASP A 252 -10.31 20.89 11.90
C ASP A 252 -10.83 19.45 12.09
N GLY A 253 -9.93 18.46 12.17
CA GLY A 253 -10.25 17.03 12.29
C GLY A 253 -10.73 16.38 10.99
N GLN A 254 -10.68 17.07 9.85
CA GLN A 254 -10.80 16.44 8.56
C GLN A 254 -9.57 15.56 8.29
N PHE A 255 -9.72 14.56 7.44
CA PHE A 255 -8.60 13.69 7.08
C PHE A 255 -8.65 13.32 5.60
N TRP A 256 -7.47 13.02 5.05
CA TRP A 256 -7.28 12.64 3.65
C TRP A 256 -6.40 11.40 3.56
N PHE A 257 -6.90 10.36 2.89
CA PHE A 257 -6.08 9.20 2.55
C PHE A 257 -5.05 9.59 1.49
N ILE A 258 -3.78 9.35 1.75
CA ILE A 258 -2.68 9.66 0.83
C ILE A 258 -1.94 8.41 0.34
N ASP A 259 -2.15 7.28 1.00
CA ASP A 259 -1.65 5.96 0.59
C ASP A 259 -2.54 4.85 1.15
N PHE A 260 -2.67 3.75 0.39
CA PHE A 260 -3.32 2.52 0.82
C PHE A 260 -2.53 1.34 0.25
N ASN A 261 -2.16 0.41 1.11
CA ASN A 261 -1.26 -0.69 0.78
C ASN A 261 -1.85 -2.03 1.19
N ASP A 262 -1.62 -3.06 0.37
CA ASP A 262 -1.81 -4.44 0.73
C ASP A 262 -0.75 -4.89 1.76
N PHE A 263 -1.08 -5.81 2.59
CA PHE A 263 -0.27 -6.52 3.57
C PHE A 263 1.00 -5.76 4.03
N PRO A 264 0.88 -4.72 4.85
CA PRO A 264 2.03 -3.95 5.35
C PRO A 264 2.84 -4.77 6.38
N SER A 265 3.98 -4.23 6.81
CA SER A 265 4.85 -4.91 7.78
C SER A 265 4.34 -4.93 9.24
N PHE A 266 3.28 -4.18 9.56
CA PHE A 266 2.69 -4.08 10.92
C PHE A 266 3.72 -3.84 12.03
N SER A 267 4.78 -3.07 11.74
CA SER A 267 6.00 -2.97 12.57
C SER A 267 5.75 -2.52 14.03
N SER A 268 4.67 -1.79 14.29
CA SER A 268 4.29 -1.32 15.63
C SER A 268 3.28 -2.20 16.37
N CYS A 269 2.70 -3.24 15.72
CA CYS A 269 1.59 -4.02 16.24
C CYS A 269 1.55 -5.46 15.71
N SER A 270 2.71 -6.06 15.41
CA SER A 270 2.81 -7.34 14.69
C SER A 270 2.12 -8.52 15.39
N GLU A 271 2.20 -8.63 16.72
CA GLU A 271 1.56 -9.74 17.46
C GLU A 271 0.04 -9.70 17.39
N GLU A 272 -0.54 -8.51 17.66
CA GLU A 272 -2.00 -8.35 17.58
C GLU A 272 -2.51 -8.48 16.14
N ALA A 273 -1.75 -7.93 15.18
CA ALA A 273 -2.06 -8.04 13.76
C ALA A 273 -2.04 -9.51 13.30
N ALA A 274 -1.06 -10.30 13.74
CA ALA A 274 -0.97 -11.71 13.38
C ALA A 274 -2.20 -12.52 13.80
N GLN A 275 -2.74 -12.26 15.00
CA GLN A 275 -3.96 -12.91 15.47
C GLN A 275 -5.18 -12.53 14.61
N ALA A 276 -5.34 -11.24 14.30
CA ALA A 276 -6.45 -10.78 13.47
C ALA A 276 -6.33 -11.29 12.02
N ILE A 277 -5.11 -11.36 11.49
CA ILE A 277 -4.84 -11.92 10.15
C ILE A 277 -5.15 -13.42 10.13
N ALA A 278 -4.72 -14.19 11.14
CA ALA A 278 -5.04 -15.61 11.25
C ALA A 278 -6.56 -15.83 11.29
N GLN A 279 -7.27 -15.08 12.13
CA GLN A 279 -8.74 -15.10 12.17
C GLN A 279 -9.35 -14.81 10.78
N ARG A 280 -8.86 -13.79 10.07
CA ARG A 280 -9.39 -13.41 8.73
C ARG A 280 -9.14 -14.48 7.66
N ILE A 281 -8.00 -15.18 7.73
CA ILE A 281 -7.65 -16.26 6.79
C ILE A 281 -8.58 -17.47 6.99
N THR A 282 -9.03 -17.71 8.21
CA THR A 282 -9.81 -18.89 8.58
C THR A 282 -11.33 -18.70 8.48
N LEU A 283 -11.80 -17.48 8.24
CA LEU A 283 -13.19 -17.17 7.89
C LEU A 283 -13.52 -17.60 6.45
#